data_8e856c4118872807e8c7ae7ea08b46f9
#
_entry.id   8e856c4118872807e8c7ae7ea08b46f9
#
_cell.length_a   1.000
_cell.length_b   1.000
_cell.length_c   1.000
_cell.angle_alpha   90.00
_cell.angle_beta   90.00
_cell.angle_gamma   90.00
#
_symmetry.space_group_name_H-M   'P 1'
#
loop_
_entity.id
_entity.type
_entity.pdbx_description
1 polymer ?
#
loop_
_entity_poly.entity_id
_entity_poly.type
_entity_poly.pdbx_seq_one_letter_code
_entity_poly.pdbx_strand_id
1 'polypeptide(L)'
;MSLFEHIRFAHPVLRVNNRDRNIEFYETCLGFKLVSEENAIAIFSDYGHKTSSFIIEESPSMRTRAVEGIKKVNRISVKAENPDEIAALLANGATAQQVFKGKKGYAYETLSPEGDLFLLHAEDDINDLQVIARPNLPVQPEIKGLSAYHFERIVLNVSDLAASKNFYQTVFDGQFPLKLEFVEAKGADLAVEPNVTWDLEIMKCQVPKDYDLTALRDYFISKNLAIYLDKKENILVISDPSQIEIWFVK
;
A
#
# COMPACT_ATOMS: atom_id res chain seq x y z
N MET A 1 -1.34 -27.92 -7.04
CA MET A 1 -0.97 -26.49 -7.11
C MET A 1 -1.79 -25.77 -6.06
N SER A 2 -1.14 -24.89 -5.28
CA SER A 2 -1.87 -24.01 -4.35
C SER A 2 -2.69 -23.00 -5.15
N LEU A 3 -3.90 -22.68 -4.70
CA LEU A 3 -4.72 -21.59 -5.28
C LEU A 3 -4.00 -20.22 -5.23
N PHE A 4 -3.01 -20.06 -4.35
CA PHE A 4 -2.35 -18.75 -4.12
C PHE A 4 -1.02 -18.61 -4.87
N GLU A 5 -0.49 -19.66 -5.51
CA GLU A 5 0.85 -19.71 -6.11
C GLU A 5 1.11 -18.62 -7.16
N HIS A 6 0.08 -18.20 -7.90
CA HIS A 6 0.20 -17.22 -8.99
C HIS A 6 -0.43 -15.86 -8.66
N ILE A 7 -0.88 -15.68 -7.42
CA ILE A 7 -1.43 -14.39 -6.98
C ILE A 7 -0.26 -13.48 -6.59
N ARG A 8 -0.28 -12.24 -7.08
CA ARG A 8 0.73 -11.23 -6.75
C ARG A 8 0.06 -10.01 -6.15
N PHE A 9 0.64 -9.44 -5.12
CA PHE A 9 0.20 -8.15 -4.63
C PHE A 9 0.56 -7.07 -5.66
N ALA A 10 -0.43 -6.28 -6.06
CA ALA A 10 -0.22 -5.17 -7.00
C ALA A 10 0.05 -3.87 -6.22
N HIS A 11 -0.94 -3.41 -5.46
CA HIS A 11 -0.84 -2.16 -4.70
C HIS A 11 -1.97 -2.02 -3.68
N PRO A 12 -1.78 -1.19 -2.64
CA PRO A 12 -2.88 -0.68 -1.83
C PRO A 12 -3.65 0.39 -2.61
N VAL A 13 -4.93 0.61 -2.26
CA VAL A 13 -5.71 1.77 -2.66
C VAL A 13 -6.03 2.56 -1.40
N LEU A 14 -5.63 3.81 -1.38
CA LEU A 14 -5.88 4.72 -0.27
C LEU A 14 -6.98 5.71 -0.64
N ARG A 15 -7.94 5.87 0.26
CA ARG A 15 -8.92 6.94 0.16
C ARG A 15 -8.36 8.22 0.73
N VAL A 16 -8.52 9.32 -0.01
CA VAL A 16 -7.95 10.63 0.34
C VAL A 16 -9.02 11.72 0.28
N ASN A 17 -8.82 12.80 1.05
CA ASN A 17 -9.70 13.97 1.01
C ASN A 17 -9.43 14.90 -0.19
N ASN A 18 -8.15 15.10 -0.48
CA ASN A 18 -7.71 16.04 -1.51
C ASN A 18 -6.69 15.39 -2.43
N ARG A 19 -7.13 15.04 -3.65
CA ARG A 19 -6.32 14.34 -4.63
C ARG A 19 -5.07 15.11 -5.03
N ASP A 20 -5.19 16.40 -5.31
CA ASP A 20 -4.08 17.20 -5.84
C ASP A 20 -2.93 17.32 -4.84
N ARG A 21 -3.23 17.55 -3.56
CA ARG A 21 -2.21 17.56 -2.50
C ARG A 21 -1.54 16.21 -2.32
N ASN A 22 -2.29 15.13 -2.48
CA ASN A 22 -1.75 13.78 -2.40
C ASN A 22 -0.91 13.46 -3.64
N ILE A 23 -1.30 13.88 -4.84
CA ILE A 23 -0.49 13.74 -6.06
C ILE A 23 0.87 14.40 -5.85
N GLU A 24 0.89 15.67 -5.44
CA GLU A 24 2.14 16.40 -5.16
C GLU A 24 3.04 15.64 -4.15
N PHE A 25 2.44 15.12 -3.07
CA PHE A 25 3.18 14.34 -2.09
C PHE A 25 3.77 13.05 -2.66
N TYR A 26 2.98 12.24 -3.39
CA TYR A 26 3.45 10.96 -3.93
C TYR A 26 4.51 11.15 -5.00
N GLU A 27 4.44 12.23 -5.80
CA GLU A 27 5.48 12.56 -6.78
C GLU A 27 6.75 13.08 -6.10
N THR A 28 6.64 14.02 -5.16
CA THR A 28 7.81 14.71 -4.59
C THR A 28 8.46 13.94 -3.44
N CYS A 29 7.67 13.21 -2.63
CA CYS A 29 8.16 12.53 -1.43
C CYS A 29 8.37 11.03 -1.61
N LEU A 30 7.71 10.39 -2.57
CA LEU A 30 7.88 8.96 -2.83
C LEU A 30 8.40 8.66 -4.25
N GLY A 31 8.54 9.70 -5.08
CA GLY A 31 9.07 9.55 -6.43
C GLY A 31 8.20 8.70 -7.36
N PHE A 32 6.89 8.62 -7.07
CA PHE A 32 5.94 7.94 -7.96
C PHE A 32 5.63 8.83 -9.16
N LYS A 33 5.31 8.22 -10.27
CA LYS A 33 4.95 8.93 -11.49
C LYS A 33 3.44 8.94 -11.66
N LEU A 34 2.82 10.10 -11.67
CA LEU A 34 1.41 10.21 -12.08
C LEU A 34 1.27 9.79 -13.55
N VAL A 35 0.37 8.85 -13.83
CA VAL A 35 0.12 8.30 -15.17
C VAL A 35 -1.23 8.72 -15.70
N SER A 36 -2.26 8.72 -14.86
CA SER A 36 -3.63 9.02 -15.25
C SER A 36 -4.42 9.57 -14.08
N GLU A 37 -5.34 10.46 -14.41
CA GLU A 37 -6.39 10.95 -13.52
C GLU A 37 -7.74 10.63 -14.17
N GLU A 38 -8.56 9.82 -13.50
CA GLU A 38 -9.85 9.39 -13.99
C GLU A 38 -10.91 9.61 -12.93
N ASN A 39 -11.79 10.60 -13.12
CA ASN A 39 -12.81 10.98 -12.13
C ASN A 39 -12.19 11.31 -10.76
N ALA A 40 -12.46 10.47 -9.75
CA ALA A 40 -11.92 10.61 -8.39
C ALA A 40 -10.57 9.91 -8.20
N ILE A 41 -10.06 9.17 -9.19
CA ILE A 41 -8.89 8.30 -9.08
C ILE A 41 -7.66 8.97 -9.67
N ALA A 42 -6.52 8.88 -8.97
CA ALA A 42 -5.21 9.11 -9.53
C ALA A 42 -4.40 7.80 -9.52
N ILE A 43 -3.82 7.49 -10.67
CA ILE A 43 -3.04 6.26 -10.90
C ILE A 43 -1.58 6.64 -11.07
N PHE A 44 -0.73 5.98 -10.29
CA PHE A 44 0.72 6.17 -10.34
C PHE A 44 1.41 4.91 -10.85
N SER A 45 2.61 5.10 -11.40
CA SER A 45 3.54 4.05 -11.82
C SER A 45 4.98 4.44 -11.45
N ASP A 46 5.95 3.69 -11.96
CA ASP A 46 7.37 4.04 -11.93
C ASP A 46 7.80 4.82 -13.17
N TYR A 47 9.01 5.40 -13.14
CA TYR A 47 9.61 6.13 -14.27
C TYR A 47 10.33 5.23 -15.28
N GLY A 48 10.54 3.95 -14.94
CA GLY A 48 11.24 2.98 -15.78
C GLY A 48 10.31 2.16 -16.64
N HIS A 49 10.03 0.93 -16.19
CA HIS A 49 9.31 -0.06 -17.01
C HIS A 49 7.79 0.00 -16.87
N LYS A 50 7.27 0.89 -16.05
CA LYS A 50 5.83 1.02 -15.73
C LYS A 50 5.20 -0.29 -15.21
N THR A 51 5.97 -1.03 -14.43
CA THR A 51 5.53 -2.30 -13.83
C THR A 51 4.94 -2.12 -12.44
N SER A 52 5.35 -1.06 -11.75
CA SER A 52 4.82 -0.68 -10.45
C SER A 52 3.49 0.05 -10.62
N SER A 53 2.60 -0.06 -9.68
CA SER A 53 1.36 0.71 -9.67
C SER A 53 0.94 1.10 -8.26
N PHE A 54 0.21 2.21 -8.16
CA PHE A 54 -0.40 2.68 -6.93
C PHE A 54 -1.63 3.51 -7.27
N ILE A 55 -2.65 3.47 -6.43
CA ILE A 55 -3.91 4.19 -6.67
C ILE A 55 -4.33 4.93 -5.41
N ILE A 56 -4.76 6.17 -5.60
CA ILE A 56 -5.54 6.91 -4.61
C ILE A 56 -6.91 7.24 -5.18
N GLU A 57 -7.92 7.26 -4.30
CA GLU A 57 -9.29 7.62 -4.65
C GLU A 57 -9.75 8.79 -3.78
N GLU A 58 -10.09 9.90 -4.42
CA GLU A 58 -10.60 11.08 -3.74
C GLU A 58 -12.05 10.88 -3.29
N SER A 59 -12.31 11.22 -2.05
CA SER A 59 -13.67 11.31 -1.54
C SER A 59 -13.76 12.53 -0.63
N PRO A 60 -14.44 13.59 -1.08
CA PRO A 60 -14.48 14.86 -0.36
C PRO A 60 -15.24 14.76 0.96
N SER A 61 -14.95 15.66 1.88
CA SER A 61 -15.45 15.70 3.27
C SER A 61 -16.97 15.72 3.44
N MET A 62 -17.72 15.99 2.38
CA MET A 62 -19.18 15.88 2.42
C MET A 62 -19.69 14.42 2.35
N ARG A 63 -18.86 13.47 2.00
CA ARG A 63 -19.21 12.03 1.87
C ARG A 63 -18.42 11.14 2.83
N THR A 64 -17.19 11.52 3.12
CA THR A 64 -16.24 10.77 3.97
C THR A 64 -15.61 11.74 4.95
N ARG A 65 -14.91 11.21 5.93
CA ARG A 65 -14.26 12.01 6.98
C ARG A 65 -12.86 11.51 7.29
N ALA A 66 -12.12 12.32 8.02
CA ALA A 66 -10.88 11.85 8.66
C ALA A 66 -11.18 10.69 9.64
N VAL A 67 -10.19 9.84 9.81
CA VAL A 67 -10.23 8.79 10.84
C VAL A 67 -10.28 9.40 12.22
N GLU A 68 -11.14 8.89 13.09
CA GLU A 68 -11.18 9.24 14.51
C GLU A 68 -10.19 8.37 15.29
N GLY A 69 -9.08 8.97 15.68
CA GLY A 69 -8.02 8.29 16.43
C GLY A 69 -6.99 7.62 15.52
N ILE A 70 -6.78 6.31 15.68
CA ILE A 70 -5.73 5.56 14.98
C ILE A 70 -6.26 5.02 13.66
N LYS A 71 -5.50 5.22 12.57
CA LYS A 71 -5.76 4.68 11.23
C LYS A 71 -5.52 3.17 11.17
N LYS A 72 -6.16 2.47 10.22
CA LYS A 72 -5.87 1.06 9.90
C LYS A 72 -4.40 0.90 9.47
N VAL A 73 -3.89 1.84 8.66
CA VAL A 73 -2.47 1.84 8.29
C VAL A 73 -1.62 2.34 9.46
N ASN A 74 -0.71 1.49 9.94
CA ASN A 74 0.38 1.89 10.81
C ASN A 74 1.58 2.37 9.98
N ARG A 75 2.01 1.57 8.97
CA ARG A 75 3.10 1.91 8.06
C ARG A 75 3.03 1.09 6.78
N ILE A 76 3.34 1.73 5.66
CA ILE A 76 3.53 1.11 4.35
C ILE A 76 5.02 1.18 3.99
N SER A 77 5.66 0.04 3.73
CA SER A 77 7.05 -0.01 3.27
C SER A 77 7.10 -0.16 1.76
N VAL A 78 7.76 0.79 1.12
CA VAL A 78 8.02 0.82 -0.32
C VAL A 78 9.49 0.53 -0.54
N LYS A 79 9.79 -0.52 -1.30
CA LYS A 79 11.15 -0.89 -1.66
C LYS A 79 11.45 -0.42 -3.07
N ALA A 80 12.43 0.49 -3.21
CA ALA A 80 12.99 0.92 -4.48
C ALA A 80 14.09 -0.04 -4.92
N GLU A 81 14.22 -0.28 -6.22
CA GLU A 81 15.31 -1.12 -6.74
C GLU A 81 16.64 -0.37 -6.76
N ASN A 82 16.61 0.94 -7.02
CA ASN A 82 17.81 1.78 -7.07
C ASN A 82 17.92 2.69 -5.83
N PRO A 83 18.88 2.44 -4.91
CA PRO A 83 19.05 3.26 -3.72
C PRO A 83 19.49 4.71 -3.99
N ASP A 84 20.13 4.99 -5.14
CA ASP A 84 20.57 6.34 -5.50
C ASP A 84 19.39 7.28 -5.77
N GLU A 85 18.27 6.74 -6.23
CA GLU A 85 17.04 7.50 -6.43
C GLU A 85 16.45 7.99 -5.11
N ILE A 86 16.58 7.22 -4.03
CA ILE A 86 16.17 7.63 -2.68
C ILE A 86 17.02 8.79 -2.20
N ALA A 87 18.34 8.73 -2.43
CA ALA A 87 19.26 9.82 -2.10
C ALA A 87 18.92 11.09 -2.89
N ALA A 88 18.59 10.94 -4.18
CA ALA A 88 18.18 12.03 -5.05
C ALA A 88 16.86 12.69 -4.59
N LEU A 89 15.85 11.90 -4.22
CA LEU A 89 14.60 12.43 -3.66
C LEU A 89 14.85 13.26 -2.39
N LEU A 90 15.69 12.75 -1.46
CA LEU A 90 16.10 13.50 -0.27
C LEU A 90 16.82 14.81 -0.64
N ALA A 91 17.74 14.77 -1.62
CA ALA A 91 18.49 15.91 -2.11
C ALA A 91 17.57 16.96 -2.77
N ASN A 92 16.56 16.50 -3.51
CA ASN A 92 15.59 17.31 -4.23
C ASN A 92 14.47 17.88 -3.35
N GLY A 93 14.50 17.62 -2.03
CA GLY A 93 13.62 18.25 -1.08
C GLY A 93 12.47 17.41 -0.55
N ALA A 94 12.46 16.09 -0.78
CA ALA A 94 11.45 15.20 -0.20
C ALA A 94 11.33 15.41 1.32
N THR A 95 10.11 15.57 1.82
CA THR A 95 9.85 15.74 3.25
C THR A 95 10.07 14.41 3.96
N ALA A 96 10.88 14.41 5.01
CA ALA A 96 11.17 13.22 5.81
C ALA A 96 10.93 13.51 7.30
N GLN A 97 10.17 12.63 7.95
CA GLN A 97 9.98 12.64 9.40
C GLN A 97 11.24 12.08 10.10
N GLN A 98 11.81 11.03 9.52
CA GLN A 98 13.00 10.36 10.01
C GLN A 98 13.84 9.90 8.82
N VAL A 99 15.16 10.09 8.90
CA VAL A 99 16.10 9.60 7.88
C VAL A 99 16.95 8.49 8.48
N PHE A 100 17.24 7.50 7.64
CA PHE A 100 18.05 6.34 8.01
C PHE A 100 19.19 6.15 7.02
N LYS A 101 20.22 5.43 7.48
CA LYS A 101 21.30 4.88 6.66
C LYS A 101 21.35 3.38 6.86
N GLY A 102 21.33 2.64 5.79
CA GLY A 102 21.51 1.19 5.78
C GLY A 102 22.74 0.78 4.98
N LYS A 103 22.83 -0.52 4.66
CA LYS A 103 23.94 -1.09 3.89
C LYS A 103 23.93 -0.65 2.43
N LYS A 104 22.73 -0.56 1.83
CA LYS A 104 22.57 -0.16 0.42
C LYS A 104 22.50 1.34 0.22
N GLY A 105 22.01 2.10 1.18
CA GLY A 105 21.88 3.52 0.96
C GLY A 105 21.10 4.25 2.04
N TYR A 106 20.48 5.34 1.65
CA TYR A 106 19.57 6.09 2.49
C TYR A 106 18.16 5.49 2.43
N ALA A 107 17.43 5.71 3.51
CA ALA A 107 16.00 5.46 3.60
C ALA A 107 15.36 6.57 4.43
N TYR A 108 14.06 6.75 4.32
CA TYR A 108 13.34 7.71 5.16
C TYR A 108 11.89 7.35 5.35
N GLU A 109 11.36 7.80 6.47
CA GLU A 109 9.94 7.83 6.72
C GLU A 109 9.36 9.19 6.32
N THR A 110 8.20 9.16 5.67
CA THR A 110 7.46 10.36 5.27
C THR A 110 5.98 10.17 5.54
N LEU A 111 5.28 11.27 5.82
CA LEU A 111 3.87 11.27 6.20
C LEU A 111 3.03 11.93 5.11
N SER A 112 2.03 11.21 4.60
CA SER A 112 1.11 11.74 3.59
C SER A 112 0.24 12.89 4.13
N PRO A 113 -0.40 13.68 3.28
CA PRO A 113 -1.37 14.70 3.72
C PRO A 113 -2.50 14.14 4.57
N GLU A 114 -2.87 12.86 4.39
CA GLU A 114 -3.89 12.18 5.17
C GLU A 114 -3.33 11.45 6.41
N GLY A 115 -2.02 11.58 6.67
CA GLY A 115 -1.37 10.99 7.83
C GLY A 115 -0.97 9.52 7.68
N ASP A 116 -0.85 9.00 6.45
CA ASP A 116 -0.31 7.67 6.19
C ASP A 116 1.22 7.68 6.25
N LEU A 117 1.81 6.85 7.09
CA LEU A 117 3.24 6.73 7.23
C LEU A 117 3.81 5.78 6.18
N PHE A 118 4.76 6.28 5.40
CA PHE A 118 5.52 5.50 4.43
C PHE A 118 6.98 5.40 4.83
N LEU A 119 7.57 4.19 4.71
CA LEU A 119 9.00 3.97 4.73
C LEU A 119 9.47 3.68 3.31
N LEU A 120 10.30 4.56 2.75
CA LEU A 120 10.97 4.35 1.46
C LEU A 120 12.41 3.86 1.71
N HIS A 121 12.76 2.68 1.18
CA HIS A 121 14.07 2.05 1.36
C HIS A 121 14.48 1.19 0.16
N ALA A 122 15.73 0.73 0.12
CA ALA A 122 16.25 -0.24 -0.84
C ALA A 122 16.89 -1.46 -0.16
N GLU A 123 16.84 -1.55 1.18
CA GLU A 123 17.49 -2.59 1.96
C GLU A 123 16.85 -3.96 1.77
N ASP A 124 17.66 -5.02 1.87
CA ASP A 124 17.14 -6.39 1.90
C ASP A 124 16.59 -6.76 3.29
N ASP A 125 17.14 -6.14 4.33
CA ASP A 125 16.62 -6.23 5.69
C ASP A 125 16.47 -4.83 6.28
N ILE A 126 15.26 -4.41 6.58
CA ILE A 126 14.99 -3.10 7.19
C ILE A 126 15.60 -2.96 8.60
N ASN A 127 15.97 -4.06 9.26
CA ASN A 127 16.67 -4.02 10.54
C ASN A 127 18.11 -3.48 10.41
N ASP A 128 18.66 -3.41 9.21
CA ASP A 128 19.95 -2.78 8.94
C ASP A 128 19.88 -1.24 8.97
N LEU A 129 18.68 -0.66 8.98
CA LEU A 129 18.46 0.78 8.98
C LEU A 129 18.81 1.40 10.35
N GLN A 130 19.71 2.36 10.34
CA GLN A 130 20.09 3.15 11.51
C GLN A 130 19.66 4.59 11.35
N VAL A 131 19.06 5.15 12.37
CA VAL A 131 18.64 6.55 12.40
C VAL A 131 19.84 7.48 12.26
N ILE A 132 19.75 8.45 11.37
CA ILE A 132 20.76 9.48 11.17
C ILE A 132 20.13 10.88 11.09
N ALA A 133 20.95 11.91 11.25
CA ALA A 133 20.55 13.27 10.87
C ALA A 133 20.37 13.37 9.34
N ARG A 134 19.48 14.24 8.88
CA ARG A 134 19.28 14.47 7.43
C ARG A 134 20.63 14.87 6.80
N PRO A 135 21.10 14.13 5.77
CA PRO A 135 22.36 14.46 5.12
C PRO A 135 22.21 15.70 4.23
N ASN A 136 23.28 16.44 4.06
CA ASN A 136 23.36 17.50 3.05
C ASN A 136 23.84 16.87 1.74
N LEU A 137 22.92 16.67 0.80
CA LEU A 137 23.19 16.03 -0.50
C LEU A 137 23.07 17.06 -1.62
N PRO A 138 23.91 16.94 -2.69
CA PRO A 138 23.76 17.80 -3.86
C PRO A 138 22.46 17.50 -4.59
N VAL A 139 21.75 18.54 -5.02
CA VAL A 139 20.52 18.43 -5.77
C VAL A 139 20.77 17.72 -7.10
N GLN A 140 19.88 16.81 -7.48
CA GLN A 140 19.96 15.95 -8.68
C GLN A 140 18.68 16.10 -9.50
N PRO A 141 18.49 17.21 -10.21
CA PRO A 141 17.22 17.52 -10.88
C PRO A 141 16.89 16.60 -12.06
N GLU A 142 17.88 15.86 -12.57
CA GLU A 142 17.72 14.85 -13.63
C GLU A 142 16.97 13.59 -13.13
N ILE A 143 17.04 13.29 -11.84
CA ILE A 143 16.34 12.16 -11.21
C ILE A 143 14.97 12.65 -10.73
N LYS A 144 13.93 12.30 -11.48
CA LYS A 144 12.56 12.76 -11.22
C LYS A 144 11.79 11.87 -10.24
N GLY A 145 12.23 10.63 -10.02
CA GLY A 145 11.55 9.67 -9.16
C GLY A 145 12.12 8.27 -9.31
N LEU A 146 11.35 7.29 -8.87
CA LEU A 146 11.77 5.89 -8.83
C LEU A 146 11.63 5.23 -10.21
N SER A 147 12.68 4.57 -10.67
CA SER A 147 12.67 3.79 -11.92
C SER A 147 11.93 2.46 -11.77
N ALA A 148 11.92 1.88 -10.56
CA ALA A 148 11.13 0.72 -10.18
C ALA A 148 10.96 0.64 -8.66
N TYR A 149 9.79 0.22 -8.22
CA TYR A 149 9.50 -0.01 -6.81
C TYR A 149 8.42 -1.08 -6.65
N HIS A 150 8.30 -1.60 -5.44
CA HIS A 150 7.18 -2.43 -5.04
C HIS A 150 6.82 -2.20 -3.57
N PHE A 151 5.59 -2.53 -3.21
CA PHE A 151 5.16 -2.56 -1.82
C PHE A 151 5.66 -3.85 -1.19
N GLU A 152 6.58 -3.73 -0.24
CA GLU A 152 7.20 -4.89 0.40
C GLU A 152 6.40 -5.37 1.61
N ARG A 153 5.86 -4.42 2.38
CA ARG A 153 5.21 -4.69 3.67
C ARG A 153 4.15 -3.65 3.99
N ILE A 154 3.07 -4.10 4.63
CA ILE A 154 2.12 -3.20 5.31
C ILE A 154 2.00 -3.65 6.76
N VAL A 155 2.13 -2.71 7.70
CA VAL A 155 1.82 -2.88 9.11
C VAL A 155 0.42 -2.31 9.34
N LEU A 156 -0.49 -3.12 9.87
CA LEU A 156 -1.86 -2.73 10.15
C LEU A 156 -2.11 -2.62 11.65
N ASN A 157 -2.77 -1.54 12.05
CA ASN A 157 -3.39 -1.42 13.35
C ASN A 157 -4.73 -2.16 13.32
N VAL A 158 -4.94 -3.07 14.25
CA VAL A 158 -6.12 -3.92 14.30
C VAL A 158 -6.73 -3.93 15.70
N SER A 159 -8.05 -3.99 15.78
CA SER A 159 -8.76 -4.06 17.06
C SER A 159 -8.70 -5.45 17.71
N ASP A 160 -8.51 -6.50 16.92
CA ASP A 160 -8.34 -7.89 17.36
C ASP A 160 -7.17 -8.53 16.60
N LEU A 161 -6.03 -8.60 17.30
CA LEU A 161 -4.80 -9.16 16.79
C LEU A 161 -4.92 -10.67 16.45
N ALA A 162 -5.65 -11.40 17.29
CA ALA A 162 -5.81 -12.85 17.12
C ALA A 162 -6.69 -13.15 15.90
N ALA A 163 -7.82 -12.45 15.78
CA ALA A 163 -8.72 -12.60 14.62
C ALA A 163 -8.02 -12.25 13.31
N SER A 164 -7.27 -11.14 13.27
CA SER A 164 -6.55 -10.72 12.06
C SER A 164 -5.47 -11.72 11.66
N LYS A 165 -4.62 -12.17 12.58
CA LYS A 165 -3.61 -13.19 12.31
C LYS A 165 -4.23 -14.50 11.83
N ASN A 166 -5.28 -14.95 12.52
CA ASN A 166 -5.97 -16.19 12.17
C ASN A 166 -6.60 -16.09 10.77
N PHE A 167 -7.21 -14.97 10.42
CA PHE A 167 -7.79 -14.76 9.09
C PHE A 167 -6.74 -14.98 7.99
N TYR A 168 -5.63 -14.23 8.01
CA TYR A 168 -4.61 -14.34 6.97
C TYR A 168 -3.91 -15.71 6.95
N GLN A 169 -3.74 -16.34 8.13
CA GLN A 169 -3.16 -17.68 8.22
C GLN A 169 -4.08 -18.75 7.66
N THR A 170 -5.40 -18.71 7.95
CA THR A 170 -6.33 -19.80 7.60
C THR A 170 -7.02 -19.61 6.26
N VAL A 171 -7.28 -18.35 5.86
CA VAL A 171 -7.93 -18.03 4.59
C VAL A 171 -6.94 -18.14 3.43
N PHE A 172 -5.69 -17.76 3.64
CA PHE A 172 -4.65 -17.79 2.61
C PHE A 172 -3.63 -18.90 2.80
N ASP A 173 -3.84 -19.83 3.73
CA ASP A 173 -2.87 -20.87 4.10
C ASP A 173 -1.46 -20.29 4.38
N GLY A 174 -1.40 -19.06 4.95
CA GLY A 174 -0.16 -18.32 5.18
C GLY A 174 0.55 -17.80 3.92
N GLN A 175 -0.12 -17.83 2.75
CA GLN A 175 0.46 -17.47 1.45
C GLN A 175 -0.09 -16.14 0.90
N PHE A 176 -0.48 -15.20 1.78
CA PHE A 176 -0.87 -13.88 1.30
C PHE A 176 0.32 -13.21 0.58
N PRO A 177 0.13 -12.63 -0.62
CA PRO A 177 1.24 -12.23 -1.50
C PRO A 177 1.92 -10.92 -1.09
N LEU A 178 1.73 -10.48 0.15
CA LEU A 178 2.36 -9.31 0.76
C LEU A 178 2.74 -9.65 2.21
N LYS A 179 3.88 -9.15 2.67
CA LYS A 179 4.22 -9.25 4.10
C LYS A 179 3.31 -8.34 4.91
N LEU A 180 2.43 -8.94 5.71
CA LEU A 180 1.58 -8.22 6.66
C LEU A 180 2.08 -8.39 8.07
N GLU A 181 2.09 -7.30 8.81
CA GLU A 181 2.34 -7.27 10.25
C GLU A 181 1.16 -6.59 10.92
N PHE A 182 0.85 -6.98 12.16
CA PHE A 182 -0.31 -6.49 12.87
C PHE A 182 0.10 -5.96 14.24
N VAL A 183 -0.43 -4.78 14.58
CA VAL A 183 -0.28 -4.14 15.89
C VAL A 183 -1.67 -4.00 16.49
N GLU A 184 -1.85 -4.53 17.70
CA GLU A 184 -3.11 -4.34 18.42
C GLU A 184 -3.25 -2.88 18.82
N ALA A 185 -4.40 -2.29 18.52
CA ALA A 185 -4.69 -0.89 18.78
C ALA A 185 -6.16 -0.68 19.17
N LYS A 186 -6.44 0.48 19.75
CA LYS A 186 -7.80 0.89 20.12
C LYS A 186 -8.14 2.16 19.31
N GLY A 187 -9.17 2.06 18.48
CA GLY A 187 -9.64 3.17 17.65
C GLY A 187 -11.06 2.89 17.16
N ALA A 188 -11.87 3.94 17.04
CA ALA A 188 -13.26 3.82 16.61
C ALA A 188 -13.39 3.28 15.19
N ASP A 189 -12.42 3.61 14.33
CA ASP A 189 -12.50 3.36 12.90
C ASP A 189 -11.66 2.17 12.41
N LEU A 190 -11.06 1.39 13.31
CA LEU A 190 -10.20 0.25 12.92
C LEU A 190 -10.94 -0.87 12.17
N ALA A 191 -12.27 -0.94 12.29
CA ALA A 191 -13.11 -1.89 11.60
C ALA A 191 -14.32 -1.20 10.90
N VAL A 192 -14.15 0.08 10.54
CA VAL A 192 -15.18 0.81 9.82
C VAL A 192 -15.30 0.30 8.38
N GLU A 193 -16.53 0.28 7.88
CA GLU A 193 -16.84 -0.11 6.49
C GLU A 193 -16.09 0.74 5.46
N PRO A 194 -15.87 0.22 4.24
CA PRO A 194 -15.32 1.00 3.13
C PRO A 194 -16.14 2.26 2.84
N ASN A 195 -15.54 3.26 2.22
CA ASN A 195 -16.17 4.54 1.84
C ASN A 195 -16.61 5.43 3.01
N VAL A 196 -16.08 5.27 4.20
CA VAL A 196 -16.42 6.10 5.37
C VAL A 196 -15.27 7.04 5.76
N THR A 197 -14.04 6.56 5.76
CA THR A 197 -12.87 7.32 6.22
C THR A 197 -11.76 7.40 5.18
N TRP A 198 -10.86 8.41 5.33
CA TRP A 198 -9.64 8.50 4.52
C TRP A 198 -8.57 7.60 5.10
N ASP A 199 -8.53 6.36 4.61
CA ASP A 199 -7.62 5.31 5.07
C ASP A 199 -7.40 4.27 3.98
N LEU A 200 -6.69 3.19 4.29
CA LEU A 200 -6.56 2.02 3.43
C LEU A 200 -7.93 1.35 3.24
N GLU A 201 -8.32 1.24 2.00
CA GLU A 201 -9.60 0.67 1.64
C GLU A 201 -9.47 -0.67 0.94
N ILE A 202 -8.52 -0.78 -0.01
CA ILE A 202 -8.36 -1.97 -0.84
C ILE A 202 -6.91 -2.43 -0.86
N MET A 203 -6.73 -3.74 -0.75
CA MET A 203 -5.49 -4.43 -1.09
C MET A 203 -5.72 -5.17 -2.42
N LYS A 204 -5.18 -4.64 -3.51
CA LYS A 204 -5.35 -5.21 -4.84
C LYS A 204 -4.30 -6.28 -5.13
N CYS A 205 -4.77 -7.46 -5.50
CA CYS A 205 -3.96 -8.58 -5.97
C CYS A 205 -4.23 -8.83 -7.45
N GLN A 206 -3.18 -9.06 -8.21
CA GLN A 206 -3.25 -9.43 -9.62
C GLN A 206 -3.20 -10.94 -9.77
N VAL A 207 -4.06 -11.50 -10.61
CA VAL A 207 -4.03 -12.90 -11.02
C VAL A 207 -3.82 -13.01 -12.54
N PRO A 208 -3.29 -14.14 -13.04
CA PRO A 208 -3.20 -14.39 -14.48
C PRO A 208 -4.56 -14.28 -15.18
N LYS A 209 -4.57 -13.92 -16.46
CA LYS A 209 -5.82 -13.78 -17.24
C LYS A 209 -6.63 -15.06 -17.33
N ASP A 210 -5.97 -16.20 -17.32
CA ASP A 210 -6.56 -17.55 -17.36
C ASP A 210 -6.80 -18.15 -15.97
N TYR A 211 -6.59 -17.37 -14.89
CA TYR A 211 -6.82 -17.82 -13.53
C TYR A 211 -8.31 -18.12 -13.27
N ASP A 212 -8.57 -19.23 -12.58
CA ASP A 212 -9.93 -19.64 -12.22
C ASP A 212 -10.43 -18.92 -10.96
N LEU A 213 -11.03 -17.74 -11.13
CA LEU A 213 -11.65 -16.99 -10.03
C LEU A 213 -12.89 -17.67 -9.46
N THR A 214 -13.52 -18.58 -10.22
CA THR A 214 -14.66 -19.38 -9.73
C THR A 214 -14.19 -20.41 -8.71
N ALA A 215 -13.07 -21.09 -8.97
CA ALA A 215 -12.46 -21.99 -7.99
C ALA A 215 -12.02 -21.25 -6.71
N LEU A 216 -11.45 -20.04 -6.85
CA LEU A 216 -11.09 -19.20 -5.70
C LEU A 216 -12.33 -18.76 -4.91
N ARG A 217 -13.42 -18.38 -5.59
CA ARG A 217 -14.73 -18.09 -4.96
C ARG A 217 -15.20 -19.24 -4.12
N ASP A 218 -15.26 -20.45 -4.71
CA ASP A 218 -15.78 -21.65 -4.04
C ASP A 218 -14.92 -22.01 -2.82
N TYR A 219 -13.61 -21.81 -2.91
CA TYR A 219 -12.71 -21.94 -1.78
C TYR A 219 -13.05 -20.95 -0.66
N PHE A 220 -13.24 -19.65 -0.94
CA PHE A 220 -13.60 -18.67 0.07
C PHE A 220 -14.99 -18.88 0.67
N ILE A 221 -15.95 -19.35 -0.12
CA ILE A 221 -17.27 -19.81 0.38
C ILE A 221 -17.08 -20.94 1.39
N SER A 222 -16.20 -21.90 1.11
CA SER A 222 -15.91 -23.01 2.05
C SER A 222 -15.30 -22.55 3.37
N LYS A 223 -14.69 -21.34 3.39
CA LYS A 223 -14.20 -20.66 4.60
C LYS A 223 -15.23 -19.75 5.27
N ASN A 224 -16.51 -19.81 4.83
CA ASN A 224 -17.62 -18.99 5.31
C ASN A 224 -17.43 -17.46 5.10
N LEU A 225 -16.72 -17.06 4.07
CA LEU A 225 -16.56 -15.64 3.73
C LEU A 225 -17.71 -15.16 2.84
N ALA A 226 -18.15 -13.92 3.09
CA ALA A 226 -18.93 -13.17 2.11
C ALA A 226 -18.04 -12.78 0.93
N ILE A 227 -18.51 -12.99 -0.29
CA ILE A 227 -17.74 -12.70 -1.49
C ILE A 227 -18.56 -11.92 -2.50
N TYR A 228 -17.87 -11.13 -3.32
CA TYR A 228 -18.43 -10.61 -4.56
C TYR A 228 -17.60 -11.12 -5.72
N LEU A 229 -18.25 -11.63 -6.76
CA LEU A 229 -17.63 -11.98 -8.04
C LEU A 229 -18.42 -11.27 -9.15
N ASP A 230 -17.72 -10.49 -9.99
CA ASP A 230 -18.35 -9.78 -11.08
C ASP A 230 -18.85 -10.75 -12.17
N LYS A 231 -19.83 -10.31 -12.97
CA LYS A 231 -20.47 -11.15 -14.01
C LYS A 231 -19.52 -11.66 -15.09
N LYS A 232 -18.38 -10.97 -15.28
CA LYS A 232 -17.35 -11.35 -16.27
C LYS A 232 -16.24 -12.21 -15.68
N GLU A 233 -16.32 -12.52 -14.38
CA GLU A 233 -15.31 -13.28 -13.64
C GLU A 233 -13.90 -12.68 -13.76
N ASN A 234 -13.82 -11.34 -13.73
CA ASN A 234 -12.57 -10.59 -13.77
C ASN A 234 -12.16 -10.04 -12.41
N ILE A 235 -13.11 -9.87 -11.50
CA ILE A 235 -12.89 -9.28 -10.18
C ILE A 235 -13.60 -10.12 -9.13
N LEU A 236 -12.83 -10.59 -8.14
CA LEU A 236 -13.36 -11.23 -6.94
C LEU A 236 -12.93 -10.40 -5.72
N VAL A 237 -13.86 -10.17 -4.80
CA VAL A 237 -13.63 -9.34 -3.60
C VAL A 237 -14.04 -10.10 -2.36
N ILE A 238 -13.22 -10.02 -1.32
CA ILE A 238 -13.53 -10.40 0.05
C ILE A 238 -13.12 -9.26 0.98
N SER A 239 -13.61 -9.25 2.22
CA SER A 239 -13.17 -8.30 3.26
C SER A 239 -12.45 -9.03 4.38
N ASP A 240 -11.42 -8.39 4.93
CA ASP A 240 -10.73 -8.85 6.13
C ASP A 240 -11.48 -8.43 7.42
N PRO A 241 -11.05 -8.86 8.62
CA PRO A 241 -11.70 -8.46 9.88
C PRO A 241 -11.71 -6.95 10.16
N SER A 242 -10.82 -6.18 9.53
CA SER A 242 -10.77 -4.71 9.61
C SER A 242 -11.61 -4.03 8.54
N GLN A 243 -12.40 -4.78 7.76
CA GLN A 243 -13.20 -4.28 6.63
C GLN A 243 -12.33 -3.67 5.52
N ILE A 244 -11.08 -4.14 5.38
CA ILE A 244 -10.25 -3.84 4.22
C ILE A 244 -10.62 -4.82 3.12
N GLU A 245 -10.99 -4.30 1.95
CA GLU A 245 -11.31 -5.16 0.81
C GLU A 245 -10.05 -5.75 0.19
N ILE A 246 -10.08 -7.02 -0.17
CA ILE A 246 -9.02 -7.71 -0.90
C ILE A 246 -9.58 -8.08 -2.26
N TRP A 247 -9.04 -7.43 -3.29
CA TRP A 247 -9.48 -7.59 -4.67
C TRP A 247 -8.53 -8.48 -5.45
N PHE A 248 -9.07 -9.52 -6.10
CA PHE A 248 -8.34 -10.36 -7.03
C PHE A 248 -8.80 -10.01 -8.44
N VAL A 249 -7.88 -9.49 -9.27
CA VAL A 249 -8.19 -8.89 -10.57
C VAL A 249 -7.36 -9.56 -11.67
N LYS A 250 -8.02 -9.92 -12.80
CA LYS A 250 -7.39 -10.44 -14.02
C LYS A 250 -6.71 -9.38 -14.86
#